data_287991fe3018b8683e94eb1712c94973
#
_entry.id   287991fe3018b8683e94eb1712c94973
#
_cell.length_a   1.000
_cell.length_b   1.000
_cell.length_c   1.000
_cell.angle_alpha   90.00
_cell.angle_beta   90.00
_cell.angle_gamma   90.00
#
_symmetry.space_group_name_H-M   'P 1'
#
loop_
_entity.id
_entity.type
_entity.pdbx_description
1 polymer ?
#
loop_
_entity_poly.entity_id
_entity_poly.type
_entity_poly.pdbx_seq_one_letter_code
_entity_poly.pdbx_strand_id
1 'polypeptide(L)'
;KNPLVFTVIILFTINIFFYNYKITWNYGKSMEPNFDHGDFMVVERKRSLGEKWKPERYDHVIISTSMWENLSKRVIALQGERVRIKNGKIYINEKLHTDPYGRGDVIYYTEEEEDRLNKPKEHWLFLNTNQDVGLIPKGYVWVIGDNRNITWFGKVKIKDIKGLVIL
;
A
#
# COMPACT_ATOMS: atom_id res chain seq x y z
N LYS A 1 19.26 38.05 -22.30
CA LYS A 1 18.21 37.09 -21.91
C LYS A 1 17.45 37.71 -20.76
N ASN A 2 16.12 37.84 -20.88
CA ASN A 2 15.30 38.55 -19.88
C ASN A 2 15.15 37.68 -18.61
N PRO A 3 15.69 38.10 -17.45
CA PRO A 3 15.61 37.30 -16.20
C PRO A 3 14.17 37.06 -15.74
N LEU A 4 13.26 38.00 -16.04
CA LEU A 4 11.85 37.86 -15.72
C LEU A 4 11.20 36.66 -16.43
N VAL A 5 11.49 36.48 -17.73
CA VAL A 5 10.97 35.34 -18.51
C VAL A 5 11.48 34.02 -17.93
N PHE A 6 12.76 33.97 -17.56
CA PHE A 6 13.36 32.79 -16.94
C PHE A 6 12.71 32.43 -15.60
N THR A 7 12.49 33.44 -14.75
CA THR A 7 11.80 33.28 -13.46
C THR A 7 10.38 32.76 -13.64
N VAL A 8 9.60 33.30 -14.58
CA VAL A 8 8.24 32.84 -14.87
C VAL A 8 8.22 31.40 -15.33
N ILE A 9 9.14 30.97 -16.18
CA ILE A 9 9.26 29.59 -16.64
C ILE A 9 9.55 28.66 -15.46
N ILE A 10 10.49 29.01 -14.58
CA ILE A 10 10.81 28.21 -13.39
C ILE A 10 9.58 28.05 -12.48
N LEU A 11 8.90 29.14 -12.17
CA LEU A 11 7.71 29.09 -11.32
C LEU A 11 6.60 28.24 -11.94
N PHE A 12 6.42 28.32 -13.24
CA PHE A 12 5.45 27.52 -13.98
C PHE A 12 5.79 26.02 -13.94
N THR A 13 7.05 25.64 -14.15
CA THR A 13 7.50 24.25 -14.09
C THR A 13 7.37 23.68 -12.67
N ILE A 14 7.70 24.46 -11.63
CA ILE A 14 7.51 24.08 -10.23
C ILE A 14 6.03 23.83 -9.94
N ASN A 15 5.15 24.71 -10.41
CA ASN A 15 3.70 24.52 -10.23
C ASN A 15 3.19 23.25 -10.91
N ILE A 16 3.61 22.98 -12.16
CA ILE A 16 3.27 21.73 -12.86
C ILE A 16 3.75 20.52 -12.08
N PHE A 17 4.98 20.57 -11.56
CA PHE A 17 5.51 19.47 -10.74
C PHE A 17 4.62 19.21 -9.52
N PHE A 18 4.38 20.19 -8.67
CA PHE A 18 3.56 20.00 -7.45
C PHE A 18 2.07 19.78 -7.74
N TYR A 19 1.61 20.13 -8.94
CA TYR A 19 0.28 19.72 -9.39
C TYR A 19 0.20 18.20 -9.58
N ASN A 20 1.17 17.58 -10.23
CA ASN A 20 1.19 16.17 -10.59
C ASN A 20 1.77 15.28 -9.50
N TYR A 21 2.72 15.76 -8.74
CA TYR A 21 3.47 15.00 -7.75
C TYR A 21 3.28 15.55 -6.33
N LYS A 22 3.48 14.67 -5.37
CA LYS A 22 3.56 15.02 -3.94
C LYS A 22 4.82 14.41 -3.37
N ILE A 23 5.56 15.20 -2.60
CA ILE A 23 6.64 14.72 -1.76
C ILE A 23 6.05 14.39 -0.40
N THR A 24 6.38 13.23 0.14
CA THR A 24 5.95 12.77 1.46
C THR A 24 6.99 11.85 2.08
N TRP A 25 6.78 11.47 3.33
CA TRP A 25 7.66 10.55 4.05
C TRP A 25 6.91 9.27 4.38
N ASN A 26 7.64 8.15 4.42
CA ASN A 26 7.10 6.89 4.91
C ASN A 26 7.01 6.93 6.43
N TYR A 27 5.82 6.70 6.97
CA TYR A 27 5.62 6.61 8.40
C TYR A 27 5.31 5.17 8.81
N GLY A 28 6.03 4.69 9.85
CA GLY A 28 5.88 3.32 10.34
C GLY A 28 6.81 2.33 9.65
N LYS A 29 6.72 1.08 10.06
CA LYS A 29 7.63 -0.01 9.66
C LYS A 29 7.00 -1.02 8.72
N SER A 30 5.78 -0.78 8.26
CA SER A 30 5.02 -1.75 7.47
C SER A 30 5.56 -1.98 6.06
N MET A 31 6.44 -1.10 5.57
CA MET A 31 7.06 -1.19 4.25
C MET A 31 8.55 -1.58 4.30
N GLU A 32 9.09 -1.81 5.51
CA GLU A 32 10.46 -2.34 5.67
C GLU A 32 10.59 -3.73 4.99
N PRO A 33 11.76 -4.07 4.46
CA PRO A 33 12.98 -3.28 4.40
C PRO A 33 13.10 -2.38 3.15
N ASN A 34 12.05 -2.31 2.31
CA ASN A 34 12.14 -1.57 1.05
C ASN A 34 11.97 -0.06 1.24
N PHE A 35 11.24 0.34 2.30
CA PHE A 35 11.09 1.73 2.74
C PHE A 35 11.10 1.77 4.25
N ASP A 36 12.11 2.41 4.83
CA ASP A 36 12.23 2.59 6.25
C ASP A 36 11.34 3.74 6.77
N HIS A 37 11.16 3.77 8.10
CA HIS A 37 10.48 4.91 8.73
C HIS A 37 11.28 6.19 8.50
N GLY A 38 10.63 7.21 7.94
CA GLY A 38 11.24 8.49 7.63
C GLY A 38 11.82 8.61 6.23
N ASP A 39 11.78 7.54 5.43
CA ASP A 39 12.21 7.61 4.03
C ASP A 39 11.34 8.59 3.24
N PHE A 40 12.00 9.31 2.39
CA PHE A 40 11.40 10.26 1.47
C PHE A 40 10.80 9.52 0.27
N MET A 41 9.60 9.93 -0.13
CA MET A 41 8.88 9.35 -1.26
C MET A 41 8.37 10.44 -2.20
N VAL A 42 8.47 10.19 -3.50
CA VAL A 42 7.78 10.97 -4.54
C VAL A 42 6.56 10.18 -5.00
N VAL A 43 5.40 10.78 -4.85
CA VAL A 43 4.11 10.18 -5.18
C VAL A 43 3.52 10.88 -6.39
N GLU A 44 3.33 10.16 -7.48
CA GLU A 44 2.52 10.62 -8.59
C GLU A 44 1.05 10.59 -8.19
N ARG A 45 0.41 11.76 -8.23
CA ARG A 45 -0.98 11.90 -7.79
C ARG A 45 -1.92 11.21 -8.77
N LYS A 46 -3.00 10.62 -8.27
CA LYS A 46 -3.99 9.92 -9.09
C LYS A 46 -4.50 10.73 -10.27
N ARG A 47 -4.69 12.03 -10.11
CA ARG A 47 -5.13 12.92 -11.20
C ARG A 47 -4.14 13.00 -12.38
N SER A 48 -2.84 12.82 -12.11
CA SER A 48 -1.79 12.76 -13.13
C SER A 48 -1.82 11.44 -13.90
N LEU A 49 -2.13 10.33 -13.20
CA LEU A 49 -2.19 9.00 -13.79
C LEU A 49 -3.35 8.84 -14.80
N GLY A 50 -4.36 9.72 -14.73
CA GLY A 50 -5.50 9.74 -15.63
C GLY A 50 -6.62 8.77 -15.23
N GLU A 51 -7.80 8.97 -15.81
CA GLU A 51 -9.02 8.21 -15.45
C GLU A 51 -8.96 6.72 -15.80
N LYS A 52 -8.20 6.37 -16.85
CA LYS A 52 -8.05 4.99 -17.31
C LYS A 52 -6.97 4.21 -16.56
N TRP A 53 -6.20 4.88 -15.70
CA TRP A 53 -5.16 4.21 -14.94
C TRP A 53 -5.73 3.11 -14.05
N LYS A 54 -5.05 1.98 -14.03
CA LYS A 54 -5.34 0.85 -13.15
C LYS A 54 -4.04 0.45 -12.46
N PRO A 55 -4.12 0.14 -11.16
CA PRO A 55 -2.94 -0.36 -10.46
C PRO A 55 -2.51 -1.71 -11.02
N GLU A 56 -1.21 -1.88 -11.10
CA GLU A 56 -0.55 -3.13 -11.49
C GLU A 56 -0.07 -3.88 -10.24
N ARG A 57 0.27 -5.17 -10.43
CA ARG A 57 0.86 -5.95 -9.35
C ARG A 57 2.23 -5.36 -8.99
N TYR A 58 2.47 -5.25 -7.69
CA TYR A 58 3.64 -4.65 -7.06
C TYR A 58 3.69 -3.13 -7.07
N ASP A 59 2.71 -2.44 -7.61
CA ASP A 59 2.62 -1.00 -7.42
C ASP A 59 2.67 -0.65 -5.93
N HIS A 60 3.52 0.30 -5.59
CA HIS A 60 3.58 0.90 -4.27
C HIS A 60 2.63 2.09 -4.26
N VAL A 61 1.52 1.98 -3.54
CA VAL A 61 0.43 2.96 -3.60
C VAL A 61 0.19 3.63 -2.25
N ILE A 62 -0.23 4.88 -2.31
CA ILE A 62 -0.77 5.60 -1.15
C ILE A 62 -2.29 5.50 -1.19
N ILE A 63 -2.87 5.01 -0.12
CA ILE A 63 -4.31 4.82 0.02
C ILE A 63 -4.87 5.62 1.19
N SER A 64 -6.16 5.97 1.11
CA SER A 64 -6.93 6.47 2.25
C SER A 64 -8.11 5.54 2.50
N THR A 65 -8.29 5.16 3.75
CA THR A 65 -9.46 4.41 4.24
C THR A 65 -10.29 5.31 5.16
N SER A 66 -11.43 4.81 5.63
CA SER A 66 -12.25 5.51 6.63
C SER A 66 -11.53 5.73 7.97
N MET A 67 -10.59 4.87 8.32
CA MET A 67 -9.86 4.92 9.60
C MET A 67 -8.46 5.53 9.47
N TRP A 68 -7.84 5.44 8.29
CA TRP A 68 -6.44 5.83 8.10
C TRP A 68 -6.26 6.66 6.84
N GLU A 69 -5.57 7.77 6.95
CA GLU A 69 -5.14 8.57 5.81
C GLU A 69 -3.67 8.27 5.44
N ASN A 70 -3.40 8.28 4.13
CA ASN A 70 -2.04 8.16 3.58
C ASN A 70 -1.29 6.86 3.99
N LEU A 71 -2.00 5.73 4.03
CA LEU A 71 -1.34 4.44 4.21
C LEU A 71 -0.52 4.07 2.98
N SER A 72 0.72 3.69 3.22
CA SER A 72 1.67 3.19 2.23
C SER A 72 1.57 1.67 2.17
N LYS A 73 1.20 1.10 1.01
CA LYS A 73 1.00 -0.34 0.81
C LYS A 73 1.37 -0.77 -0.61
N ARG A 74 1.62 -2.08 -0.77
CA ARG A 74 1.90 -2.70 -2.05
C ARG A 74 0.70 -3.47 -2.58
N VAL A 75 0.42 -3.31 -3.87
CA VAL A 75 -0.61 -4.09 -4.57
C VAL A 75 -0.09 -5.50 -4.82
N ILE A 76 -0.78 -6.51 -4.30
CA ILE A 76 -0.38 -7.91 -4.46
C ILE A 76 -1.38 -8.70 -5.30
N ALA A 77 -2.69 -8.43 -5.18
CA ALA A 77 -3.65 -9.09 -6.04
C ALA A 77 -4.60 -8.09 -6.72
N LEU A 78 -5.01 -8.45 -7.92
CA LEU A 78 -5.83 -7.65 -8.81
C LEU A 78 -7.28 -8.17 -8.82
N GLN A 79 -8.19 -7.37 -9.38
CA GLN A 79 -9.58 -7.78 -9.55
C GLN A 79 -9.71 -9.13 -10.30
N GLY A 80 -10.63 -9.98 -9.86
CA GLY A 80 -10.85 -11.30 -10.43
C GLY A 80 -9.94 -12.40 -9.89
N GLU A 81 -8.93 -12.07 -9.10
CA GLU A 81 -8.05 -13.04 -8.45
C GLU A 81 -8.60 -13.44 -7.09
N ARG A 82 -8.40 -14.72 -6.73
CA ARG A 82 -8.71 -15.24 -5.39
C ARG A 82 -7.45 -15.25 -4.54
N VAL A 83 -7.54 -14.65 -3.35
CA VAL A 83 -6.43 -14.61 -2.40
C VAL A 83 -6.73 -15.49 -1.20
N ARG A 84 -5.75 -16.29 -0.80
CA ARG A 84 -5.72 -17.04 0.45
C ARG A 84 -4.39 -16.86 1.15
N ILE A 85 -4.43 -16.84 2.45
CA ILE A 85 -3.26 -16.92 3.32
C ILE A 85 -3.28 -18.30 3.97
N LYS A 86 -2.18 -19.06 3.83
CA LYS A 86 -2.00 -20.37 4.44
C LYS A 86 -0.62 -20.42 5.09
N ASN A 87 -0.57 -20.68 6.38
CA ASN A 87 0.66 -20.69 7.17
C ASN A 87 1.53 -19.44 6.92
N GLY A 88 0.89 -18.26 6.93
CA GLY A 88 1.54 -16.98 6.68
C GLY A 88 1.95 -16.71 5.22
N LYS A 89 1.77 -17.66 4.32
CA LYS A 89 2.12 -17.50 2.90
C LYS A 89 0.90 -17.11 2.07
N ILE A 90 1.13 -16.23 1.09
CA ILE A 90 0.09 -15.73 0.18
C ILE A 90 -0.07 -16.69 -0.99
N TYR A 91 -1.30 -17.06 -1.28
CA TYR A 91 -1.68 -17.83 -2.47
C TYR A 91 -2.62 -16.99 -3.32
N ILE A 92 -2.36 -16.92 -4.63
CA ILE A 92 -3.22 -16.28 -5.62
C ILE A 92 -3.68 -17.33 -6.59
N ASN A 93 -5.01 -17.49 -6.73
CA ASN A 93 -5.64 -18.53 -7.56
C ASN A 93 -5.06 -19.93 -7.24
N GLU A 94 -4.96 -20.26 -5.96
CA GLU A 94 -4.44 -21.51 -5.38
C GLU A 94 -2.94 -21.77 -5.62
N LYS A 95 -2.22 -20.84 -6.25
CA LYS A 95 -0.76 -20.96 -6.45
C LYS A 95 -0.02 -20.11 -5.42
N LEU A 96 1.04 -20.68 -4.85
CA LEU A 96 1.93 -19.94 -3.96
C LEU A 96 2.47 -18.71 -4.71
N HIS A 97 2.26 -17.54 -4.11
CA HIS A 97 2.73 -16.29 -4.66
C HIS A 97 4.11 -15.96 -4.12
N THR A 98 5.12 -15.95 -5.01
CA THR A 98 6.47 -15.50 -4.69
C THR A 98 6.56 -14.01 -4.93
N ASP A 99 6.77 -13.25 -3.86
CA ASP A 99 6.80 -11.80 -3.86
C ASP A 99 8.24 -11.30 -3.65
N PRO A 100 8.80 -10.52 -4.57
CA PRO A 100 10.18 -10.03 -4.44
C PRO A 100 10.36 -8.98 -3.33
N TYR A 101 9.28 -8.34 -2.88
CA TYR A 101 9.30 -7.24 -1.90
C TYR A 101 8.98 -7.69 -0.48
N GLY A 102 8.07 -8.63 -0.33
CA GLY A 102 7.57 -9.06 0.98
C GLY A 102 8.61 -9.80 1.81
N ARG A 103 8.63 -9.52 3.12
CA ARG A 103 9.47 -10.20 4.10
C ARG A 103 8.63 -10.69 5.26
N GLY A 104 8.95 -11.91 5.72
CA GLY A 104 8.26 -12.56 6.83
C GLY A 104 6.98 -13.26 6.42
N ASP A 105 6.20 -13.65 7.40
CA ASP A 105 4.94 -14.33 7.25
C ASP A 105 3.77 -13.38 7.55
N VAL A 106 2.68 -13.54 6.81
CA VAL A 106 1.48 -12.74 7.07
C VAL A 106 0.84 -13.19 8.37
N ILE A 107 0.71 -12.25 9.27
CA ILE A 107 0.10 -12.43 10.58
C ILE A 107 -1.07 -11.45 10.66
N TYR A 108 -2.24 -11.91 11.11
CA TYR A 108 -3.39 -11.04 11.31
C TYR A 108 -4.14 -11.39 12.60
N TYR A 109 -4.89 -10.42 13.08
CA TYR A 109 -5.73 -10.56 14.26
C TYR A 109 -7.19 -10.69 13.83
N THR A 110 -7.97 -11.53 14.51
CA THR A 110 -9.42 -11.55 14.37
C THR A 110 -10.03 -10.43 15.21
N GLU A 111 -11.25 -9.96 14.86
CA GLU A 111 -11.96 -8.94 15.66
C GLU A 111 -12.13 -9.37 17.13
N GLU A 112 -12.34 -10.67 17.39
CA GLU A 112 -12.40 -11.22 18.75
C GLU A 112 -11.05 -11.12 19.49
N GLU A 113 -9.96 -11.08 18.75
CA GLU A 113 -8.60 -10.94 19.30
C GLU A 113 -8.24 -9.47 19.47
N GLU A 114 -8.73 -8.55 18.64
CA GLU A 114 -8.57 -7.12 18.84
C GLU A 114 -9.20 -6.64 20.14
N ASP A 115 -10.40 -7.12 20.49
CA ASP A 115 -11.05 -6.81 21.76
C ASP A 115 -10.30 -7.39 22.98
N ARG A 116 -9.56 -8.48 22.79
CA ARG A 116 -8.68 -9.06 23.81
C ARG A 116 -7.32 -8.38 23.92
N LEU A 117 -6.87 -7.68 22.86
CA LEU A 117 -5.55 -7.03 22.76
C LEU A 117 -5.44 -5.72 23.57
N ASN A 118 -6.51 -5.28 24.23
CA ASN A 118 -6.37 -4.35 25.37
C ASN A 118 -5.57 -4.96 26.55
N LYS A 119 -5.00 -6.18 26.37
CA LYS A 119 -4.12 -6.88 27.30
C LYS A 119 -2.65 -6.83 26.88
N PRO A 120 -1.70 -6.94 27.83
CA PRO A 120 -0.27 -6.80 27.57
C PRO A 120 0.26 -7.81 26.53
N LYS A 121 1.35 -7.45 25.87
CA LYS A 121 2.03 -8.16 24.76
C LYS A 121 2.29 -9.68 24.95
N GLU A 122 2.15 -10.19 26.12
CA GLU A 122 2.37 -11.61 26.47
C GLU A 122 1.31 -12.56 25.90
N HIS A 123 0.18 -12.04 25.39
CA HIS A 123 -0.91 -12.82 24.80
C HIS A 123 -0.87 -12.92 23.27
N TRP A 124 0.17 -12.45 22.62
CA TRP A 124 0.34 -12.45 21.17
C TRP A 124 0.65 -13.85 20.57
N LEU A 125 0.53 -14.90 21.37
CA LEU A 125 0.87 -16.29 21.00
C LEU A 125 -0.16 -16.98 20.07
N PHE A 126 -1.30 -16.35 19.79
CA PHE A 126 -2.35 -16.93 18.94
C PHE A 126 -2.55 -16.12 17.65
N LEU A 127 -1.45 -15.87 16.95
CA LEU A 127 -1.49 -15.18 15.67
C LEU A 127 -2.11 -16.11 14.62
N ASN A 128 -3.19 -15.68 13.99
CA ASN A 128 -3.78 -16.44 12.91
C ASN A 128 -2.96 -16.20 11.63
N THR A 129 -2.47 -17.27 11.05
CA THR A 129 -1.69 -17.26 9.80
C THR A 129 -2.47 -17.85 8.62
N ASN A 130 -3.77 -18.13 8.81
CA ASN A 130 -4.63 -18.74 7.80
C ASN A 130 -5.90 -17.93 7.60
N GLN A 131 -6.11 -17.40 6.40
CA GLN A 131 -7.30 -16.65 6.05
C GLN A 131 -7.72 -16.88 4.60
N ASP A 132 -9.02 -17.10 4.36
CA ASP A 132 -9.59 -16.99 3.02
C ASP A 132 -10.04 -15.55 2.78
N VAL A 133 -9.19 -14.76 2.15
CA VAL A 133 -9.52 -13.39 1.73
C VAL A 133 -10.61 -13.40 0.65
N GLY A 134 -10.68 -14.48 -0.14
CA GLY A 134 -11.67 -14.67 -1.19
C GLY A 134 -11.35 -13.93 -2.49
N LEU A 135 -12.38 -13.80 -3.32
CA LEU A 135 -12.28 -13.13 -4.62
C LEU A 135 -12.10 -11.62 -4.45
N ILE A 136 -11.22 -11.02 -5.26
CA ILE A 136 -11.04 -9.57 -5.33
C ILE A 136 -12.09 -9.00 -6.31
N PRO A 137 -13.05 -8.19 -5.82
CA PRO A 137 -14.14 -7.70 -6.66
C PRO A 137 -13.67 -6.76 -7.76
N LYS A 138 -14.51 -6.56 -8.76
CA LYS A 138 -14.29 -5.52 -9.78
C LYS A 138 -14.15 -4.15 -9.12
N GLY A 139 -13.14 -3.38 -9.53
CA GLY A 139 -12.85 -2.06 -8.99
C GLY A 139 -12.06 -2.08 -7.68
N TYR A 140 -11.57 -3.24 -7.25
CA TYR A 140 -10.74 -3.41 -6.07
C TYR A 140 -9.38 -4.02 -6.42
N VAL A 141 -8.44 -3.80 -5.55
CA VAL A 141 -7.16 -4.53 -5.43
C VAL A 141 -6.99 -5.02 -4.01
N TRP A 142 -6.14 -6.01 -3.81
CA TRP A 142 -5.71 -6.42 -2.48
C TRP A 142 -4.28 -5.91 -2.23
N VAL A 143 -4.11 -5.24 -1.10
CA VAL A 143 -2.86 -4.59 -0.72
C VAL A 143 -2.36 -5.09 0.62
N ILE A 144 -1.04 -5.04 0.81
CA ILE A 144 -0.36 -5.41 2.05
C ILE A 144 0.95 -4.63 2.14
N GLY A 145 1.48 -4.42 3.33
CA GLY A 145 2.82 -3.86 3.49
C GLY A 145 3.91 -4.90 3.22
N ASP A 146 5.12 -4.46 2.94
CA ASP A 146 6.26 -5.32 2.63
C ASP A 146 6.74 -6.09 3.87
N ASN A 147 6.65 -5.50 5.05
CA ASN A 147 6.87 -6.19 6.33
C ASN A 147 5.62 -6.97 6.74
N ARG A 148 5.57 -8.25 6.36
CA ARG A 148 4.40 -9.12 6.54
C ARG A 148 4.04 -9.40 7.98
N ASN A 149 5.00 -9.27 8.90
CA ASN A 149 4.80 -9.58 10.31
C ASN A 149 4.03 -8.50 11.09
N ILE A 150 4.01 -7.25 10.59
CA ILE A 150 3.48 -6.10 11.35
C ILE A 150 2.59 -5.19 10.49
N THR A 151 2.04 -5.68 9.40
CA THR A 151 1.31 -4.83 8.46
C THR A 151 -0.18 -5.10 8.47
N TRP A 152 -0.96 -4.04 8.28
CA TRP A 152 -2.34 -4.16 7.85
C TRP A 152 -2.41 -4.53 6.35
N PHE A 153 -3.42 -5.30 5.99
CA PHE A 153 -3.75 -5.66 4.62
C PHE A 153 -5.26 -5.67 4.39
N GLY A 154 -5.68 -5.55 3.14
CA GLY A 154 -7.11 -5.59 2.83
C GLY A 154 -7.45 -5.33 1.38
N LYS A 155 -8.74 -5.46 1.08
CA LYS A 155 -9.33 -5.07 -0.21
C LYS A 155 -9.54 -3.57 -0.22
N VAL A 156 -8.97 -2.87 -1.20
CA VAL A 156 -9.05 -1.43 -1.35
C VAL A 156 -9.71 -1.09 -2.68
N LYS A 157 -10.66 -0.17 -2.65
CA LYS A 157 -11.24 0.35 -3.90
C LYS A 157 -10.18 1.14 -4.67
N ILE A 158 -10.07 0.91 -5.97
CA ILE A 158 -9.11 1.64 -6.83
C ILE A 158 -9.34 3.16 -6.75
N LYS A 159 -10.59 3.59 -6.51
CA LYS A 159 -10.89 5.02 -6.33
C LYS A 159 -10.28 5.65 -5.07
N ASP A 160 -9.99 4.84 -4.05
CA ASP A 160 -9.43 5.30 -2.76
C ASP A 160 -7.89 5.35 -2.78
N ILE A 161 -7.26 4.90 -3.88
CA ILE A 161 -5.84 5.11 -4.14
C ILE A 161 -5.63 6.60 -4.45
N LYS A 162 -4.72 7.23 -3.74
CA LYS A 162 -4.39 8.67 -3.86
C LYS A 162 -3.23 8.94 -4.82
N GLY A 163 -2.36 7.96 -5.01
CA GLY A 163 -1.24 8.04 -5.94
C GLY A 163 -0.34 6.82 -5.92
N LEU A 164 0.60 6.83 -6.85
CA LEU A 164 1.63 5.81 -7.07
C LEU A 164 2.98 6.35 -6.57
N VAL A 165 3.67 5.60 -5.72
CA VAL A 165 5.04 5.93 -5.31
C VAL A 165 5.98 5.56 -6.45
N ILE A 166 6.76 6.54 -6.91
CA ILE A 166 7.71 6.39 -8.04
C ILE A 166 9.17 6.51 -7.60
N LEU A 167 9.42 6.98 -6.38
CA LEU A 167 10.73 7.08 -5.73
C LEU A 167 10.52 7.07 -4.21
#